data_582247bd3e5c64c323c484ad91542e2a
#
_entry.id   582247bd3e5c64c323c484ad91542e2a
#
_cell.length_a   1.000
_cell.length_b   1.000
_cell.length_c   1.000
_cell.angle_alpha   90.00
_cell.angle_beta   90.00
_cell.angle_gamma   90.00
#
_symmetry.space_group_name_H-M   'P 1'
#
loop_
_entity.id
_entity.type
_entity.pdbx_description
1 polymer ?
#
loop_
_entity_poly.entity_id
_entity_poly.type
_entity_poly.pdbx_seq_one_letter_code
_entity_poly.pdbx_strand_id
1 'polypeptide(L)'
;NMTTLTLHISRSLARTWNPGDTIVVTRLDHDANATPWVLAAQDRRVNVRWVDFDVEDGTLRLDDFAAALESKPRLVAVGYASNALGTINPVKKLVEMAHAAGALTYIDAVQYAAHGPIDVQELGCDFLVTSSYKFFGPHAGILYGKYSLLDELFAYKVRPAPNELPGRFETGTQNHEGIAGVLGAVEYLQWVGQNFGGDFLEKYAYRF
;
A
#
# COMPACT_ATOMS: atom_id res chain seq x y z
N ASN A 1 4.20 -10.34 6.38
CA ASN A 1 4.48 -9.86 5.03
C ASN A 1 3.31 -9.03 4.50
N MET A 2 3.52 -8.27 3.42
CA MET A 2 2.52 -7.45 2.75
C MET A 2 1.25 -8.24 2.40
N THR A 3 1.36 -9.41 1.79
CA THR A 3 0.21 -10.22 1.36
C THR A 3 -0.78 -10.50 2.50
N THR A 4 -0.26 -10.87 3.68
CA THR A 4 -1.08 -11.09 4.88
C THR A 4 -1.78 -9.81 5.33
N LEU A 5 -1.08 -8.67 5.30
CA LEU A 5 -1.65 -7.38 5.67
C LEU A 5 -2.75 -6.95 4.68
N THR A 6 -2.53 -7.15 3.38
CA THR A 6 -3.55 -6.82 2.36
C THR A 6 -4.79 -7.71 2.51
N LEU A 7 -4.61 -9.01 2.75
CA LEU A 7 -5.73 -9.91 3.05
C LEU A 7 -6.48 -9.54 4.33
N HIS A 8 -5.79 -8.98 5.33
CA HIS A 8 -6.42 -8.54 6.57
C HIS A 8 -7.20 -7.24 6.36
N ILE A 9 -6.55 -6.20 5.81
CA ILE A 9 -7.17 -4.88 5.65
C ILE A 9 -8.29 -4.89 4.60
N SER A 10 -8.20 -5.74 3.56
CA SER A 10 -9.24 -5.85 2.55
C SER A 10 -10.57 -6.31 3.15
N ARG A 11 -10.54 -7.24 4.12
CA ARG A 11 -11.75 -7.67 4.84
C ARG A 11 -12.35 -6.55 5.68
N SER A 12 -11.51 -5.74 6.32
CA SER A 12 -11.96 -4.60 7.13
C SER A 12 -12.62 -3.53 6.25
N LEU A 13 -11.98 -3.15 5.15
CA LEU A 13 -12.51 -2.17 4.19
C LEU A 13 -13.77 -2.67 3.50
N ALA A 14 -13.82 -3.94 3.11
CA ALA A 14 -14.98 -4.52 2.44
C ALA A 14 -16.26 -4.50 3.30
N ARG A 15 -16.16 -4.37 4.64
CA ARG A 15 -17.34 -4.18 5.48
C ARG A 15 -18.07 -2.86 5.24
N THR A 16 -17.37 -1.87 4.68
CA THR A 16 -17.96 -0.57 4.34
C THR A 16 -18.59 -0.53 2.95
N TRP A 17 -18.45 -1.61 2.17
CA TRP A 17 -18.93 -1.66 0.79
C TRP A 17 -20.33 -2.23 0.70
N ASN A 18 -21.10 -1.74 -0.28
CA ASN A 18 -22.41 -2.21 -0.63
C ASN A 18 -22.41 -2.99 -1.95
N PRO A 19 -23.35 -3.94 -2.15
CA PRO A 19 -23.52 -4.58 -3.45
C PRO A 19 -23.71 -3.55 -4.55
N GLY A 20 -22.96 -3.72 -5.66
CA GLY A 20 -22.99 -2.80 -6.79
C GLY A 20 -21.94 -1.68 -6.74
N ASP A 21 -21.30 -1.43 -5.58
CA ASP A 21 -20.13 -0.55 -5.51
C ASP A 21 -19.03 -1.03 -6.48
N THR A 22 -18.04 -0.22 -6.72
CA THR A 22 -16.90 -0.54 -7.60
C THR A 22 -15.58 -0.35 -6.85
N ILE A 23 -14.60 -1.17 -7.17
CA ILE A 23 -13.18 -0.95 -6.83
C ILE A 23 -12.33 -1.01 -8.09
N VAL A 24 -11.14 -0.40 -8.03
CA VAL A 24 -10.16 -0.39 -9.12
C VAL A 24 -8.88 -1.10 -8.69
N VAL A 25 -8.40 -1.99 -9.54
CA VAL A 25 -7.10 -2.66 -9.43
C VAL A 25 -6.37 -2.59 -10.78
N THR A 26 -5.06 -2.82 -10.80
CA THR A 26 -4.31 -2.76 -12.06
C THR A 26 -3.74 -4.12 -12.46
N ARG A 27 -3.50 -4.32 -13.76
CA ARG A 27 -2.83 -5.52 -14.28
C ARG A 27 -1.32 -5.45 -14.18
N LEU A 28 -0.77 -4.28 -13.84
CA LEU A 28 0.65 -4.08 -13.62
C LEU A 28 1.09 -4.48 -12.21
N ASP A 29 0.12 -4.68 -11.30
CA ASP A 29 0.37 -4.99 -9.90
C ASP A 29 0.85 -6.43 -9.68
N HIS A 30 1.59 -6.61 -8.59
CA HIS A 30 1.79 -7.94 -8.02
C HIS A 30 0.44 -8.50 -7.54
N ASP A 31 0.22 -9.80 -7.72
CA ASP A 31 -1.05 -10.45 -7.39
C ASP A 31 -1.48 -10.26 -5.92
N ALA A 32 -0.53 -10.08 -5.00
CA ALA A 32 -0.83 -9.75 -3.60
C ALA A 32 -1.53 -8.39 -3.41
N ASN A 33 -1.48 -7.50 -4.42
CA ASN A 33 -2.24 -6.25 -4.44
C ASN A 33 -3.46 -6.29 -5.39
N ALA A 34 -3.79 -7.43 -5.94
CA ALA A 34 -4.97 -7.63 -6.79
C ALA A 34 -5.94 -8.65 -6.19
N THR A 35 -5.51 -9.90 -6.04
CA THR A 35 -6.37 -11.01 -5.59
C THR A 35 -7.07 -10.76 -4.25
N PRO A 36 -6.46 -10.20 -3.19
CA PRO A 36 -7.17 -9.93 -1.93
C PRO A 36 -8.37 -8.98 -2.12
N TRP A 37 -8.23 -7.99 -2.99
CA TRP A 37 -9.30 -7.03 -3.31
C TRP A 37 -10.40 -7.67 -4.14
N VAL A 38 -10.04 -8.50 -5.12
CA VAL A 38 -10.99 -9.26 -5.96
C VAL A 38 -11.82 -10.20 -5.09
N LEU A 39 -11.19 -10.96 -4.17
CA LEU A 39 -11.90 -11.85 -3.27
C LEU A 39 -12.85 -11.08 -2.34
N ALA A 40 -12.39 -9.98 -1.74
CA ALA A 40 -13.22 -9.14 -0.90
C ALA A 40 -14.40 -8.53 -1.67
N ALA A 41 -14.19 -8.14 -2.93
CA ALA A 41 -15.24 -7.63 -3.81
C ALA A 41 -16.28 -8.72 -4.15
N GLN A 42 -15.84 -9.94 -4.43
CA GLN A 42 -16.73 -11.10 -4.67
C GLN A 42 -17.62 -11.36 -3.45
N ASP A 43 -17.04 -11.41 -2.24
CA ASP A 43 -17.76 -11.64 -1.00
C ASP A 43 -18.85 -10.56 -0.76
N ARG A 44 -18.66 -9.35 -1.25
CA ARG A 44 -19.55 -8.21 -1.06
C ARG A 44 -20.40 -7.87 -2.28
N ARG A 45 -20.28 -8.61 -3.38
CA ARG A 45 -20.94 -8.35 -4.67
C ARG A 45 -20.61 -6.96 -5.22
N VAL A 46 -19.36 -6.58 -5.11
CA VAL A 46 -18.78 -5.33 -5.60
C VAL A 46 -18.13 -5.57 -6.96
N ASN A 47 -18.24 -4.62 -7.86
CA ASN A 47 -17.65 -4.68 -9.19
C ASN A 47 -16.14 -4.40 -9.13
N VAL A 48 -15.36 -5.11 -9.93
CA VAL A 48 -13.93 -4.88 -10.08
C VAL A 48 -13.67 -4.28 -11.46
N ARG A 49 -13.04 -3.11 -11.49
CA ARG A 49 -12.51 -2.49 -12.71
C ARG A 49 -11.00 -2.72 -12.76
N TRP A 50 -10.54 -3.25 -13.88
CA TRP A 50 -9.13 -3.47 -14.14
C TRP A 50 -8.61 -2.35 -15.04
N VAL A 51 -7.48 -1.76 -14.63
CA VAL A 51 -6.73 -0.81 -15.45
C VAL A 51 -5.57 -1.56 -16.10
N ASP A 52 -5.41 -1.39 -17.40
CA ASP A 52 -4.36 -2.03 -18.16
C ASP A 52 -3.10 -1.17 -18.24
N PHE A 53 -2.02 -1.72 -18.78
CA PHE A 53 -0.77 -1.03 -19.03
C PHE A 53 -0.36 -1.15 -20.49
N ASP A 54 0.49 -0.25 -20.97
CA ASP A 54 1.05 -0.34 -22.29
C ASP A 54 2.14 -1.41 -22.33
N VAL A 55 1.99 -2.38 -23.22
CA VAL A 55 2.92 -3.51 -23.33
C VAL A 55 4.26 -3.12 -23.95
N GLU A 56 4.34 -1.98 -24.65
CA GLU A 56 5.56 -1.53 -25.32
C GLU A 56 6.56 -0.92 -24.31
N ASP A 57 6.07 -0.14 -23.34
CA ASP A 57 6.91 0.56 -22.38
C ASP A 57 6.62 0.19 -20.90
N GLY A 58 5.58 -0.62 -20.66
CA GLY A 58 5.19 -1.09 -19.32
C GLY A 58 4.55 0.00 -18.45
N THR A 59 4.11 1.12 -19.01
CA THR A 59 3.47 2.20 -18.25
C THR A 59 1.99 1.95 -18.05
N LEU A 60 1.45 2.37 -16.90
CA LEU A 60 0.01 2.30 -16.63
C LEU A 60 -0.75 3.24 -17.57
N ARG A 61 -1.81 2.74 -18.21
CA ARG A 61 -2.67 3.53 -19.08
C ARG A 61 -3.50 4.53 -18.27
N LEU A 62 -3.08 5.79 -18.28
CA LEU A 62 -3.75 6.84 -17.49
C LEU A 62 -5.16 7.15 -17.98
N ASP A 63 -5.43 6.99 -19.27
CA ASP A 63 -6.78 7.18 -19.83
C ASP A 63 -7.74 6.08 -19.35
N ASP A 64 -7.28 4.82 -19.31
CA ASP A 64 -8.04 3.69 -18.76
C ASP A 64 -8.29 3.91 -17.26
N PHE A 65 -7.28 4.43 -16.55
CA PHE A 65 -7.40 4.78 -15.13
C PHE A 65 -8.46 5.87 -14.92
N ALA A 66 -8.42 6.94 -15.71
CA ALA A 66 -9.42 8.01 -15.64
C ALA A 66 -10.82 7.48 -15.93
N ALA A 67 -10.99 6.66 -16.96
CA ALA A 67 -12.27 6.03 -17.30
C ALA A 67 -12.79 5.10 -16.18
N ALA A 68 -11.89 4.38 -15.50
CA ALA A 68 -12.28 3.54 -14.37
C ALA A 68 -12.81 4.38 -13.18
N LEU A 69 -12.27 5.58 -12.97
CA LEU A 69 -12.69 6.49 -11.90
C LEU A 69 -14.10 7.09 -12.12
N GLU A 70 -14.62 7.13 -13.35
CA GLU A 70 -16.00 7.57 -13.65
C GLU A 70 -17.04 6.71 -12.91
N SER A 71 -16.70 5.46 -12.57
CA SER A 71 -17.55 4.58 -11.77
C SER A 71 -17.64 4.97 -10.29
N LYS A 72 -16.94 6.01 -9.85
CA LYS A 72 -16.83 6.48 -8.46
C LYS A 72 -16.46 5.33 -7.51
N PRO A 73 -15.29 4.71 -7.70
CA PRO A 73 -14.92 3.53 -6.94
C PRO A 73 -14.75 3.83 -5.45
N ARG A 74 -14.96 2.82 -4.61
CA ARG A 74 -14.73 2.89 -3.16
C ARG A 74 -13.25 2.84 -2.81
N LEU A 75 -12.46 2.15 -3.65
CA LEU A 75 -11.04 1.93 -3.45
C LEU A 75 -10.32 1.88 -4.80
N VAL A 76 -9.12 2.42 -4.83
CA VAL A 76 -8.12 2.21 -5.87
C VAL A 76 -6.91 1.54 -5.23
N ALA A 77 -6.55 0.34 -5.67
CA ALA A 77 -5.33 -0.35 -5.29
C ALA A 77 -4.35 -0.31 -6.47
N VAL A 78 -3.13 0.20 -6.23
CA VAL A 78 -2.10 0.35 -7.26
C VAL A 78 -0.70 0.20 -6.69
N GLY A 79 0.19 -0.46 -7.44
CA GLY A 79 1.61 -0.59 -7.11
C GLY A 79 2.38 0.71 -7.34
N TYR A 80 3.34 1.00 -6.49
CA TYR A 80 4.27 2.13 -6.68
C TYR A 80 5.26 1.83 -7.79
N ALA A 81 5.81 0.61 -7.80
CA ALA A 81 6.67 0.12 -8.87
C ALA A 81 6.36 -1.35 -9.18
N SER A 82 6.41 -1.70 -10.46
CA SER A 82 6.20 -3.08 -10.89
C SER A 82 7.36 -3.97 -10.48
N ASN A 83 7.05 -5.08 -9.85
CA ASN A 83 8.05 -6.11 -9.51
C ASN A 83 8.53 -6.91 -10.74
N ALA A 84 7.77 -6.88 -11.83
CA ALA A 84 8.09 -7.61 -13.07
C ALA A 84 8.84 -6.75 -14.08
N LEU A 85 8.43 -5.50 -14.26
CA LEU A 85 8.95 -4.61 -15.30
C LEU A 85 9.87 -3.52 -14.76
N GLY A 86 9.79 -3.20 -13.47
CA GLY A 86 10.56 -2.11 -12.85
C GLY A 86 9.97 -0.71 -13.10
N THR A 87 8.88 -0.61 -13.84
CA THR A 87 8.21 0.67 -14.14
C THR A 87 7.71 1.31 -12.84
N ILE A 88 7.98 2.60 -12.66
CA ILE A 88 7.51 3.39 -11.51
C ILE A 88 6.26 4.15 -11.94
N ASN A 89 5.18 3.94 -11.22
CA ASN A 89 3.92 4.63 -11.47
C ASN A 89 3.92 6.06 -10.88
N PRO A 90 3.22 7.04 -11.49
CA PRO A 90 3.09 8.39 -10.96
C PRO A 90 2.10 8.43 -9.79
N VAL A 91 2.43 7.75 -8.67
CA VAL A 91 1.51 7.44 -7.58
C VAL A 91 0.84 8.68 -7.00
N LYS A 92 1.57 9.79 -6.82
CA LYS A 92 0.99 11.04 -6.31
C LYS A 92 -0.18 11.51 -7.19
N LYS A 93 0.02 11.52 -8.52
CA LYS A 93 -1.04 11.88 -9.49
C LYS A 93 -2.22 10.90 -9.42
N LEU A 94 -1.96 9.60 -9.30
CA LEU A 94 -3.00 8.58 -9.21
C LEU A 94 -3.83 8.75 -7.92
N VAL A 95 -3.18 9.07 -6.79
CA VAL A 95 -3.84 9.37 -5.51
C VAL A 95 -4.73 10.61 -5.64
N GLU A 96 -4.22 11.68 -6.22
CA GLU A 96 -5.00 12.92 -6.45
C GLU A 96 -6.24 12.65 -7.32
N MET A 97 -6.09 11.90 -8.40
CA MET A 97 -7.21 11.51 -9.28
C MET A 97 -8.23 10.64 -8.55
N ALA A 98 -7.78 9.64 -7.77
CA ALA A 98 -8.65 8.77 -7.00
C ALA A 98 -9.45 9.54 -5.95
N HIS A 99 -8.78 10.43 -5.21
CA HIS A 99 -9.44 11.29 -4.22
C HIS A 99 -10.46 12.25 -4.86
N ALA A 100 -10.15 12.81 -6.03
CA ALA A 100 -11.11 13.64 -6.77
C ALA A 100 -12.39 12.87 -7.16
N ALA A 101 -12.28 11.55 -7.36
CA ALA A 101 -13.41 10.66 -7.60
C ALA A 101 -14.09 10.15 -6.30
N GLY A 102 -13.57 10.50 -5.12
CA GLY A 102 -14.08 10.08 -3.81
C GLY A 102 -13.63 8.68 -3.37
N ALA A 103 -12.59 8.12 -4.01
CA ALA A 103 -12.06 6.80 -3.69
C ALA A 103 -10.96 6.87 -2.63
N LEU A 104 -10.90 5.85 -1.76
CA LEU A 104 -9.71 5.58 -0.94
C LEU A 104 -8.59 4.98 -1.80
N THR A 105 -7.35 5.14 -1.35
CA THR A 105 -6.16 4.65 -2.05
C THR A 105 -5.39 3.65 -1.19
N TYR A 106 -4.96 2.55 -1.81
CA TYR A 106 -4.09 1.55 -1.21
C TYR A 106 -2.87 1.33 -2.12
N ILE A 107 -1.69 1.69 -1.62
CA ILE A 107 -0.45 1.70 -2.39
C ILE A 107 0.44 0.53 -1.98
N ASP A 108 0.76 -0.35 -2.94
CA ASP A 108 1.79 -1.37 -2.75
C ASP A 108 3.16 -0.78 -3.07
N ALA A 109 3.92 -0.46 -2.04
CA ALA A 109 5.27 0.08 -2.15
C ALA A 109 6.38 -0.98 -1.92
N VAL A 110 6.04 -2.27 -1.91
CA VAL A 110 7.00 -3.35 -1.62
C VAL A 110 8.22 -3.29 -2.52
N GLN A 111 8.03 -3.11 -3.82
CA GLN A 111 9.15 -3.02 -4.76
C GLN A 111 9.87 -1.67 -4.68
N TYR A 112 9.13 -0.57 -4.53
CA TYR A 112 9.71 0.77 -4.52
C TYR A 112 10.52 1.09 -3.26
N ALA A 113 10.15 0.54 -2.10
CA ALA A 113 10.75 0.87 -0.81
C ALA A 113 12.29 0.67 -0.73
N ALA A 114 12.85 -0.19 -1.60
CA ALA A 114 14.30 -0.39 -1.71
C ALA A 114 14.99 0.62 -2.64
N HIS A 115 14.24 1.42 -3.41
CA HIS A 115 14.78 2.20 -4.53
C HIS A 115 14.62 3.71 -4.35
N GLY A 116 13.79 4.16 -3.43
CA GLY A 116 13.60 5.59 -3.20
C GLY A 116 12.88 5.91 -1.89
N PRO A 117 12.99 7.17 -1.44
CA PRO A 117 12.31 7.63 -0.24
C PRO A 117 10.80 7.65 -0.47
N ILE A 118 10.06 7.34 0.59
CA ILE A 118 8.59 7.38 0.61
C ILE A 118 8.16 8.34 1.71
N ASP A 119 7.49 9.42 1.31
CA ASP A 119 6.82 10.34 2.23
C ASP A 119 5.31 10.18 2.06
N VAL A 120 4.67 9.48 2.98
CA VAL A 120 3.22 9.19 2.93
C VAL A 120 2.37 10.45 3.06
N GLN A 121 2.87 11.50 3.70
CA GLN A 121 2.17 12.77 3.83
C GLN A 121 2.23 13.54 2.51
N GLU A 122 3.38 13.55 1.84
CA GLU A 122 3.52 14.15 0.52
C GLU A 122 2.71 13.41 -0.55
N LEU A 123 2.66 12.07 -0.49
CA LEU A 123 1.82 11.25 -1.37
C LEU A 123 0.33 11.47 -1.10
N GLY A 124 -0.03 11.74 0.15
CA GLY A 124 -1.42 11.92 0.58
C GLY A 124 -2.25 10.63 0.57
N CYS A 125 -1.64 9.46 0.32
CA CYS A 125 -2.35 8.18 0.24
C CYS A 125 -3.04 7.81 1.55
N ASP A 126 -4.09 6.97 1.47
CA ASP A 126 -4.84 6.55 2.65
C ASP A 126 -4.20 5.35 3.33
N PHE A 127 -3.69 4.42 2.52
CA PHE A 127 -2.94 3.25 2.98
C PHE A 127 -1.71 3.04 2.10
N LEU A 128 -0.62 2.58 2.71
CA LEU A 128 0.59 2.16 2.01
C LEU A 128 1.18 0.93 2.71
N VAL A 129 1.57 -0.06 1.91
CA VAL A 129 2.10 -1.31 2.47
C VAL A 129 3.46 -1.63 1.87
N THR A 130 4.34 -2.21 2.69
CA THR A 130 5.63 -2.73 2.25
C THR A 130 6.02 -4.00 3.01
N SER A 131 7.10 -4.62 2.58
CA SER A 131 7.71 -5.78 3.23
C SER A 131 9.22 -5.54 3.39
N SER A 132 9.69 -5.56 4.62
CA SER A 132 11.08 -5.18 4.96
C SER A 132 12.15 -6.06 4.32
N TYR A 133 11.85 -7.32 3.96
CA TYR A 133 12.81 -8.18 3.28
C TYR A 133 13.25 -7.67 1.90
N LYS A 134 12.52 -6.72 1.31
CA LYS A 134 12.92 -6.07 0.05
C LYS A 134 13.97 -4.96 0.26
N PHE A 135 14.12 -4.45 1.50
CA PHE A 135 15.10 -3.43 1.86
C PHE A 135 15.98 -3.89 3.05
N PHE A 136 16.55 -5.09 2.91
CA PHE A 136 17.52 -5.71 3.83
C PHE A 136 16.98 -6.13 5.20
N GLY A 137 15.68 -6.03 5.45
CA GLY A 137 15.06 -6.42 6.71
C GLY A 137 14.60 -7.90 6.74
N PRO A 138 14.06 -8.35 7.86
CA PRO A 138 13.44 -9.67 8.00
C PRO A 138 12.10 -9.74 7.25
N HIS A 139 11.46 -10.93 7.25
CA HIS A 139 10.15 -11.16 6.64
C HIS A 139 9.00 -10.56 7.49
N ALA A 140 8.99 -9.23 7.60
CA ALA A 140 7.93 -8.48 8.24
C ALA A 140 7.19 -7.60 7.23
N GLY A 141 5.89 -7.43 7.42
CA GLY A 141 5.08 -6.47 6.66
C GLY A 141 4.82 -5.21 7.48
N ILE A 142 4.79 -4.08 6.82
CA ILE A 142 4.52 -2.77 7.42
C ILE A 142 3.36 -2.15 6.66
N LEU A 143 2.30 -1.79 7.37
CA LEU A 143 1.14 -1.10 6.81
C LEU A 143 1.01 0.27 7.46
N TYR A 144 1.11 1.31 6.66
CA TYR A 144 0.67 2.64 7.01
C TYR A 144 -0.81 2.79 6.68
N GLY A 145 -1.56 3.46 7.54
CA GLY A 145 -2.93 3.90 7.28
C GLY A 145 -3.19 5.21 8.00
N LYS A 146 -3.97 6.11 7.38
CA LYS A 146 -4.41 7.34 8.05
C LYS A 146 -5.11 6.99 9.34
N TYR A 147 -4.72 7.64 10.45
CA TYR A 147 -5.22 7.33 11.79
C TYR A 147 -6.76 7.35 11.85
N SER A 148 -7.39 8.39 11.29
CA SER A 148 -8.85 8.52 11.27
C SER A 148 -9.56 7.36 10.58
N LEU A 149 -9.00 6.86 9.47
CA LEU A 149 -9.55 5.72 8.75
C LEU A 149 -9.39 4.42 9.54
N LEU A 150 -8.22 4.19 10.11
CA LEU A 150 -7.98 3.00 10.94
C LEU A 150 -8.85 2.99 12.20
N ASP A 151 -9.11 4.15 12.79
CA ASP A 151 -9.94 4.26 13.99
C ASP A 151 -11.42 3.92 13.73
N GLU A 152 -11.92 4.21 12.55
CA GLU A 152 -13.29 3.90 12.13
C GLU A 152 -13.45 2.45 11.64
N LEU A 153 -12.39 1.83 11.14
CA LEU A 153 -12.48 0.50 10.55
C LEU A 153 -12.66 -0.59 11.60
N PHE A 154 -13.48 -1.57 11.26
CA PHE A 154 -13.60 -2.80 12.04
C PHE A 154 -12.33 -3.63 11.93
N ALA A 155 -11.70 -3.93 13.07
CA ALA A 155 -10.52 -4.77 13.13
C ALA A 155 -10.90 -6.23 13.40
N TYR A 156 -10.45 -7.15 12.56
CA TYR A 156 -10.56 -8.58 12.79
C TYR A 156 -9.49 -9.02 13.79
N LYS A 157 -9.81 -9.00 15.06
CA LYS A 157 -8.92 -9.33 16.16
C LYS A 157 -9.60 -10.22 17.20
N VAL A 158 -8.81 -10.91 18.00
CA VAL A 158 -9.33 -11.64 19.16
C VAL A 158 -9.69 -10.67 20.29
N ARG A 159 -10.60 -11.10 21.17
CA ARG A 159 -11.12 -10.26 22.25
C ARG A 159 -10.05 -9.62 23.16
N PRO A 160 -8.95 -10.33 23.53
CA PRO A 160 -7.90 -9.76 24.38
C PRO A 160 -7.00 -8.74 23.70
N ALA A 161 -7.00 -8.66 22.34
CA ALA A 161 -6.15 -7.70 21.63
C ALA A 161 -6.59 -6.26 21.94
N PRO A 162 -5.64 -5.28 21.97
CA PRO A 162 -5.93 -3.88 22.30
C PRO A 162 -7.04 -3.28 21.41
N ASN A 163 -7.71 -2.25 21.93
CA ASN A 163 -8.68 -1.46 21.16
C ASN A 163 -8.02 -0.23 20.54
N GLU A 164 -6.93 0.23 21.12
CA GLU A 164 -6.20 1.40 20.67
C GLU A 164 -5.30 1.08 19.48
N LEU A 165 -5.11 2.06 18.60
CA LEU A 165 -4.15 1.97 17.49
C LEU A 165 -2.71 2.14 18.00
N PRO A 166 -1.74 1.44 17.42
CA PRO A 166 -1.83 0.51 16.29
C PRO A 166 -2.23 -0.93 16.70
N GLY A 167 -2.18 -1.28 17.99
CA GLY A 167 -2.36 -2.63 18.53
C GLY A 167 -3.68 -3.29 18.10
N ARG A 168 -4.70 -2.49 17.82
CA ARG A 168 -6.03 -2.94 17.33
C ARG A 168 -5.94 -3.77 16.04
N PHE A 169 -4.96 -3.49 15.16
CA PHE A 169 -4.73 -4.23 13.94
C PHE A 169 -3.55 -5.21 14.01
N GLU A 170 -2.85 -5.22 15.14
CA GLU A 170 -1.74 -6.14 15.44
C GLU A 170 -2.25 -7.36 16.21
N THR A 171 -3.01 -8.16 15.61
CA THR A 171 -3.94 -9.21 16.05
C THR A 171 -3.49 -10.16 17.19
N GLY A 172 -2.24 -10.17 17.58
CA GLY A 172 -1.67 -11.05 18.63
C GLY A 172 -0.27 -10.60 19.06
N THR A 173 0.44 -11.44 19.80
CA THR A 173 1.82 -11.18 20.22
C THR A 173 2.70 -10.92 19.01
N GLN A 174 3.40 -9.79 19.03
CA GLN A 174 4.23 -9.36 17.91
C GLN A 174 5.52 -10.19 17.79
N ASN A 175 6.02 -10.28 16.56
CA ASN A 175 7.36 -10.78 16.28
C ASN A 175 8.39 -9.71 16.66
N HIS A 176 8.73 -9.61 17.96
CA HIS A 176 9.63 -8.58 18.49
C HIS A 176 11.03 -8.67 17.85
N GLU A 177 11.51 -9.89 17.60
CA GLU A 177 12.80 -10.11 16.92
C GLU A 177 12.77 -9.56 15.49
N GLY A 178 11.67 -9.80 14.78
CA GLY A 178 11.46 -9.25 13.44
C GLY A 178 11.37 -7.73 13.44
N ILE A 179 10.66 -7.13 14.41
CA ILE A 179 10.56 -5.67 14.53
C ILE A 179 11.94 -5.05 14.81
N ALA A 180 12.73 -5.64 15.74
CA ALA A 180 14.09 -5.22 16.00
C ALA A 180 14.98 -5.34 14.74
N GLY A 181 14.81 -6.41 13.97
CA GLY A 181 15.51 -6.58 12.68
C GLY A 181 15.12 -5.54 11.62
N VAL A 182 13.85 -5.08 11.60
CA VAL A 182 13.42 -3.96 10.73
C VAL A 182 14.13 -2.67 11.15
N LEU A 183 14.21 -2.38 12.46
CA LEU A 183 14.94 -1.22 12.96
C LEU A 183 16.40 -1.27 12.52
N GLY A 184 17.07 -2.41 12.70
CA GLY A 184 18.46 -2.59 12.25
C GLY A 184 18.65 -2.38 10.74
N ALA A 185 17.68 -2.78 9.91
CA ALA A 185 17.73 -2.51 8.48
C ALA A 185 17.59 -1.01 8.15
N VAL A 186 16.72 -0.29 8.85
CA VAL A 186 16.56 1.17 8.70
C VAL A 186 17.83 1.89 9.15
N GLU A 187 18.40 1.52 10.29
CA GLU A 187 19.68 2.08 10.81
C GLU A 187 20.83 1.82 9.83
N TYR A 188 20.89 0.62 9.25
CA TYR A 188 21.88 0.30 8.21
C TYR A 188 21.73 1.21 6.98
N LEU A 189 20.53 1.37 6.44
CA LEU A 189 20.28 2.25 5.31
C LEU A 189 20.62 3.71 5.63
N GLN A 190 20.30 4.17 6.84
CA GLN A 190 20.68 5.50 7.32
C GLN A 190 22.20 5.64 7.38
N TRP A 191 22.91 4.64 7.93
CA TRP A 191 24.36 4.63 7.98
C TRP A 191 24.99 4.65 6.57
N VAL A 192 24.49 3.83 5.63
CA VAL A 192 24.94 3.85 4.22
C VAL A 192 24.75 5.24 3.63
N GLY A 193 23.57 5.80 3.82
CA GLY A 193 23.25 7.14 3.39
C GLY A 193 24.27 8.16 3.92
N GLN A 194 24.48 8.22 5.23
CA GLN A 194 25.38 9.18 5.89
C GLN A 194 26.86 9.04 5.44
N ASN A 195 27.32 7.84 5.13
CA ASN A 195 28.73 7.60 4.81
C ASN A 195 29.05 7.61 3.31
N PHE A 196 28.07 7.34 2.44
CA PHE A 196 28.29 7.14 1.00
C PHE A 196 27.35 7.96 0.11
N GLY A 197 26.38 8.66 0.66
CA GLY A 197 25.33 9.34 -0.09
C GLY A 197 25.71 10.68 -0.72
N GLY A 198 26.84 11.29 -0.35
CA GLY A 198 27.28 12.58 -0.87
C GLY A 198 26.17 13.65 -0.82
N ASP A 199 26.08 14.49 -1.87
CA ASP A 199 25.08 15.57 -1.99
C ASP A 199 23.62 15.08 -2.04
N PHE A 200 23.41 13.78 -2.32
CA PHE A 200 22.07 13.16 -2.26
C PHE A 200 21.49 13.19 -0.85
N LEU A 201 22.35 13.11 0.16
CA LEU A 201 21.94 13.13 1.57
C LEU A 201 21.41 14.48 2.03
N GLU A 202 21.98 15.60 1.58
CA GLU A 202 21.48 16.93 1.94
C GLU A 202 20.01 17.10 1.54
N LYS A 203 19.58 16.37 0.50
CA LYS A 203 18.22 16.46 -0.04
C LYS A 203 17.22 15.52 0.65
N TYR A 204 17.66 14.37 1.21
CA TYR A 204 16.77 13.30 1.66
C TYR A 204 17.02 12.79 3.09
N ALA A 205 18.18 12.99 3.70
CA ALA A 205 18.53 12.45 5.01
C ALA A 205 17.81 13.09 6.21
N TYR A 206 17.13 14.21 6.04
CA TYR A 206 16.36 14.88 7.09
C TYR A 206 14.87 14.47 7.14
N ARG A 207 14.45 13.46 6.40
CA ARG A 207 13.03 13.06 6.31
C ARG A 207 12.71 11.66 6.84
N PHE A 208 13.64 11.07 7.60
CA PHE A 208 13.42 9.80 8.31
C PHE A 208 13.33 10.03 9.81
#